data_6cd749829a6ed7b6f7b58c0ff6575a1b
#
_entry.id   6cd749829a6ed7b6f7b58c0ff6575a1b
#
_cell.length_a   1.000
_cell.length_b   1.000
_cell.length_c   1.000
_cell.angle_alpha   90.00
_cell.angle_beta   90.00
_cell.angle_gamma   90.00
#
_symmetry.space_group_name_H-M   'P 1'
#
loop_
_entity.id
_entity.type
_entity.pdbx_description
1 polymer ?
#
loop_
_entity_poly.entity_id
_entity_poly.type
_entity_poly.pdbx_seq_one_letter_code
_entity_poly.pdbx_strand_id
1 'polypeptide(L)'
;MKILIIEDDIQLNTTITNFLKYKGYKTTSIEDGEVAFEYINKNLYDLYIIDINIPKISGLELLKYIRQKDLKTPVVIITASLELENIKTAYKNGCDEYIKKPFYLEELEIKIDKICKVNSDQNVIKISENIFYDMGLEELFIDDKIKRLRKKEKRLLTILLKNLNKTVPTQTLEDYVWENDIKESYHLRQLVNALRKYFGKEERFIFSEAGVGYRLEIKKVAKWN
;
A
#
# COMPACT_ATOMS: atom_id res chain seq x y z
N MET A 1 -2.80 -3.63 7.48
CA MET A 1 -2.85 -2.43 6.64
C MET A 1 -2.28 -1.26 7.44
N LYS A 2 -1.41 -0.44 6.83
CA LYS A 2 -0.78 0.76 7.43
C LYS A 2 -1.45 2.01 6.84
N ILE A 3 -2.06 2.82 7.70
CA ILE A 3 -2.86 3.98 7.31
C ILE A 3 -2.17 5.25 7.76
N LEU A 4 -2.05 6.24 6.87
CA LEU A 4 -1.68 7.60 7.22
C LEU A 4 -2.94 8.46 7.31
N ILE A 5 -3.14 9.11 8.45
CA ILE A 5 -4.24 10.03 8.73
C ILE A 5 -3.66 11.43 8.82
N ILE A 6 -4.23 12.36 8.05
CA ILE A 6 -3.78 13.75 7.98
C ILE A 6 -5.00 14.64 8.26
N GLU A 7 -5.07 15.19 9.46
CA GLU A 7 -6.22 15.92 10.00
C GLU A 7 -5.72 16.87 11.08
N ASP A 8 -6.01 18.15 10.97
CA ASP A 8 -5.55 19.18 11.91
C ASP A 8 -6.43 19.31 13.17
N ASP A 9 -7.69 18.90 13.10
CA ASP A 9 -8.52 18.79 14.30
C ASP A 9 -8.03 17.61 15.16
N ILE A 10 -7.35 17.93 16.26
CA ILE A 10 -6.74 16.95 17.17
C ILE A 10 -7.78 15.96 17.73
N GLN A 11 -9.01 16.40 18.01
CA GLN A 11 -10.05 15.53 18.58
C GLN A 11 -10.53 14.53 17.54
N LEU A 12 -10.80 14.99 16.33
CA LEU A 12 -11.22 14.14 15.22
C LEU A 12 -10.09 13.18 14.80
N ASN A 13 -8.86 13.69 14.68
CA ASN A 13 -7.67 12.90 14.37
C ASN A 13 -7.47 11.75 15.39
N THR A 14 -7.52 12.08 16.68
CA THR A 14 -7.43 11.10 17.77
C THR A 14 -8.56 10.08 17.71
N THR A 15 -9.77 10.52 17.43
CA THR A 15 -10.97 9.67 17.36
C THR A 15 -10.86 8.66 16.22
N ILE A 16 -10.52 9.13 15.01
CA ILE A 16 -10.30 8.25 13.83
C ILE A 16 -9.15 7.27 14.10
N THR A 17 -8.05 7.79 14.64
CA THR A 17 -6.86 7.00 14.95
C THR A 17 -7.16 5.85 15.90
N ASN A 18 -7.86 6.14 17.01
CA ASN A 18 -8.20 5.14 18.02
C ASN A 18 -9.18 4.10 17.48
N PHE A 19 -10.19 4.55 16.73
CA PHE A 19 -11.14 3.66 16.08
C PHE A 19 -10.45 2.68 15.12
N LEU A 20 -9.60 3.18 14.25
CA LEU A 20 -8.88 2.33 13.29
C LEU A 20 -7.87 1.40 13.96
N LYS A 21 -7.20 1.83 15.04
CA LYS A 21 -6.38 0.95 15.88
C LYS A 21 -7.18 -0.17 16.51
N TYR A 22 -8.38 0.13 17.05
CA TYR A 22 -9.29 -0.86 17.60
C TYR A 22 -9.72 -1.90 16.56
N LYS A 23 -9.88 -1.50 15.30
CA LYS A 23 -10.15 -2.38 14.16
C LYS A 23 -8.91 -3.15 13.67
N GLY A 24 -7.76 -3.03 14.34
CA GLY A 24 -6.53 -3.78 14.03
C GLY A 24 -5.63 -3.16 12.97
N TYR A 25 -5.90 -1.93 12.53
CA TYR A 25 -5.04 -1.22 11.59
C TYR A 25 -3.84 -0.57 12.28
N LYS A 26 -2.70 -0.51 11.58
CA LYS A 26 -1.56 0.31 12.00
C LYS A 26 -1.76 1.73 11.49
N THR A 27 -1.84 2.71 12.39
CA THR A 27 -2.08 4.10 12.04
C THR A 27 -0.89 4.98 12.36
N THR A 28 -0.63 5.95 11.51
CA THR A 28 0.21 7.12 11.76
C THR A 28 -0.69 8.33 11.60
N SER A 29 -0.68 9.27 12.54
CA SER A 29 -1.48 10.48 12.48
C SER A 29 -0.59 11.73 12.43
N ILE A 30 -0.95 12.68 11.59
CA ILE A 30 -0.23 13.93 11.32
C ILE A 30 -1.26 15.06 11.26
N GLU A 31 -0.90 16.23 11.78
CA GLU A 31 -1.79 17.40 11.87
C GLU A 31 -1.42 18.51 10.85
N ASP A 32 -0.36 18.32 10.10
CA ASP A 32 0.27 19.35 9.28
C ASP A 32 0.70 18.77 7.92
N GLY A 33 0.37 19.49 6.84
CA GLY A 33 0.61 19.03 5.49
C GLY A 33 2.10 18.94 5.11
N GLU A 34 2.96 19.78 5.68
CA GLU A 34 4.40 19.74 5.41
C GLU A 34 5.04 18.52 6.07
N VAL A 35 4.66 18.24 7.32
CA VAL A 35 5.07 17.02 8.02
C VAL A 35 4.54 15.79 7.29
N ALA A 36 3.27 15.83 6.86
CA ALA A 36 2.68 14.74 6.08
C ALA A 36 3.43 14.48 4.78
N PHE A 37 3.85 15.52 4.08
CA PHE A 37 4.67 15.41 2.87
C PHE A 37 5.98 14.66 3.13
N GLU A 38 6.67 14.95 4.25
CA GLU A 38 7.87 14.20 4.63
C GLU A 38 7.58 12.72 4.90
N TYR A 39 6.48 12.43 5.62
CA TYR A 39 6.10 11.06 5.95
C TYR A 39 5.73 10.24 4.71
N ILE A 40 5.03 10.85 3.73
CA ILE A 40 4.71 10.25 2.44
C ILE A 40 5.99 9.91 1.67
N ASN A 41 7.04 10.73 1.80
CA ASN A 41 8.31 10.49 1.12
C ASN A 41 9.14 9.37 1.75
N LYS A 42 9.10 9.27 3.08
CA LYS A 42 9.95 8.36 3.85
C LYS A 42 9.32 6.98 4.09
N ASN A 43 8.01 6.87 3.93
CA ASN A 43 7.27 5.66 4.29
C ASN A 43 6.31 5.22 3.19
N LEU A 44 5.96 3.93 3.20
CA LEU A 44 4.88 3.37 2.39
C LEU A 44 3.65 3.15 3.28
N TYR A 45 2.50 3.51 2.75
CA TYR A 45 1.20 3.30 3.36
C TYR A 45 0.29 2.50 2.42
N ASP A 46 -0.71 1.84 2.99
CA ASP A 46 -1.69 1.05 2.24
C ASP A 46 -2.98 1.86 2.00
N LEU A 47 -3.16 2.96 2.74
CA LEU A 47 -4.28 3.90 2.63
C LEU A 47 -3.88 5.27 3.17
N TYR A 48 -4.37 6.30 2.53
CA TYR A 48 -4.31 7.69 3.01
C TYR A 48 -5.72 8.17 3.35
N ILE A 49 -5.87 8.83 4.51
CA ILE A 49 -7.07 9.57 4.92
C ILE A 49 -6.63 11.02 5.11
N ILE A 50 -7.19 11.94 4.32
CA ILE A 50 -6.66 13.30 4.22
C ILE A 50 -7.80 14.31 4.31
N ASP A 51 -7.72 15.26 5.25
CA ASP A 51 -8.54 16.47 5.18
C ASP A 51 -7.99 17.43 4.11
N ILE A 52 -8.89 18.09 3.41
CA ILE A 52 -8.52 19.15 2.46
C ILE A 52 -7.91 20.35 3.17
N ASN A 53 -8.54 20.76 4.29
CA ASN A 53 -8.21 21.99 4.99
C ASN A 53 -7.23 21.74 6.14
N ILE A 54 -5.98 21.45 5.79
CA ILE A 54 -4.88 21.30 6.74
C ILE A 54 -3.87 22.43 6.55
N PRO A 55 -3.12 22.80 7.62
CA PRO A 55 -2.10 23.86 7.55
C PRO A 55 -0.98 23.56 6.55
N LYS A 56 -0.38 24.61 6.01
CA LYS A 56 0.80 24.67 5.14
C LYS A 56 0.57 24.10 3.74
N ILE A 57 0.53 22.80 3.58
CA ILE A 57 0.24 22.12 2.30
C ILE A 57 -1.17 21.55 2.38
N SER A 58 -2.04 21.96 1.47
CA SER A 58 -3.44 21.52 1.44
C SER A 58 -3.55 20.01 1.12
N GLY A 59 -4.63 19.38 1.57
CA GLY A 59 -4.88 17.97 1.28
C GLY A 59 -5.03 17.67 -0.21
N LEU A 60 -5.52 18.62 -1.02
CA LEU A 60 -5.60 18.47 -2.48
C LEU A 60 -4.21 18.49 -3.14
N GLU A 61 -3.29 19.29 -2.64
CA GLU A 61 -1.89 19.28 -3.13
C GLU A 61 -1.19 17.99 -2.73
N LEU A 62 -1.40 17.49 -1.50
CA LEU A 62 -0.89 16.19 -1.09
C LEU A 62 -1.45 15.06 -1.94
N LEU A 63 -2.75 15.05 -2.22
CA LEU A 63 -3.39 14.08 -3.11
C LEU A 63 -2.72 14.07 -4.49
N LYS A 64 -2.56 15.25 -5.10
CA LYS A 64 -1.88 15.39 -6.40
C LYS A 64 -0.46 14.85 -6.36
N TYR A 65 0.28 15.14 -5.30
CA TYR A 65 1.63 14.64 -5.10
C TYR A 65 1.67 13.11 -4.96
N ILE A 66 0.79 12.54 -4.15
CA ILE A 66 0.67 11.09 -3.99
C ILE A 66 0.43 10.43 -5.36
N ARG A 67 -0.48 10.97 -6.17
CA ARG A 67 -0.80 10.41 -7.48
C ARG A 67 0.32 10.53 -8.51
N GLN A 68 1.21 11.49 -8.37
CA GLN A 68 2.42 11.55 -9.20
C GLN A 68 3.41 10.41 -8.89
N LYS A 69 3.44 9.95 -7.65
CA LYS A 69 4.34 8.87 -7.19
C LYS A 69 3.70 7.49 -7.20
N ASP A 70 2.45 7.42 -6.80
CA ASP A 70 1.72 6.17 -6.62
C ASP A 70 0.26 6.33 -7.05
N LEU A 71 -0.07 5.68 -8.17
CA LEU A 71 -1.42 5.71 -8.74
C LEU A 71 -2.36 4.70 -8.07
N LYS A 72 -1.87 3.81 -7.21
CA LYS A 72 -2.63 2.63 -6.74
C LYS A 72 -3.06 2.71 -5.28
N THR A 73 -2.25 3.31 -4.41
CA THR A 73 -2.61 3.39 -2.99
C THR A 73 -3.86 4.25 -2.82
N PRO A 74 -4.94 3.70 -2.24
CA PRO A 74 -6.19 4.42 -2.10
C PRO A 74 -6.06 5.66 -1.22
N VAL A 75 -6.83 6.70 -1.59
CA VAL A 75 -6.91 7.96 -0.87
C VAL A 75 -8.38 8.28 -0.60
N VAL A 76 -8.72 8.41 0.68
CA VAL A 76 -10.00 8.91 1.17
C VAL A 76 -9.83 10.38 1.55
N ILE A 77 -10.61 11.24 0.96
CA ILE A 77 -10.69 12.64 1.35
C ILE A 77 -11.81 12.81 2.38
N ILE A 78 -11.52 13.47 3.50
CA ILE A 78 -12.51 13.88 4.50
C ILE A 78 -12.48 15.39 4.62
N THR A 79 -13.63 16.08 4.62
CA THR A 79 -13.63 17.54 4.71
C THR A 79 -15.00 18.13 5.07
N ALA A 80 -14.99 19.29 5.71
CA ALA A 80 -16.18 20.10 5.95
C ALA A 80 -16.61 20.92 4.71
N SER A 81 -15.76 21.03 3.69
CA SER A 81 -16.06 21.82 2.51
C SER A 81 -17.26 21.27 1.74
N LEU A 82 -18.22 22.15 1.48
CA LEU A 82 -19.43 21.88 0.69
C LEU A 82 -19.30 22.34 -0.75
N GLU A 83 -18.18 22.92 -1.13
CA GLU A 83 -17.96 23.44 -2.46
C GLU A 83 -17.87 22.30 -3.47
N LEU A 84 -18.80 22.31 -4.41
CA LEU A 84 -18.89 21.32 -5.49
C LEU A 84 -17.57 21.27 -6.30
N GLU A 85 -16.86 22.39 -6.34
CA GLU A 85 -15.56 22.50 -7.00
C GLU A 85 -14.48 21.69 -6.30
N ASN A 86 -14.44 21.68 -4.96
CA ASN A 86 -13.47 20.89 -4.19
C ASN A 86 -13.72 19.39 -4.37
N ILE A 87 -14.98 18.97 -4.38
CA ILE A 87 -15.36 17.57 -4.65
C ILE A 87 -14.91 17.15 -6.04
N LYS A 88 -15.25 17.95 -7.08
CA LYS A 88 -14.85 17.68 -8.47
C LYS A 88 -13.33 17.63 -8.60
N THR A 89 -12.63 18.54 -7.95
CA THR A 89 -11.16 18.62 -7.97
C THR A 89 -10.53 17.41 -7.30
N ALA A 90 -11.07 16.97 -6.16
CA ALA A 90 -10.60 15.77 -5.47
C ALA A 90 -10.71 14.53 -6.34
N TYR A 91 -11.88 14.29 -6.97
CA TYR A 91 -12.05 13.16 -7.89
C TYR A 91 -11.21 13.29 -9.16
N LYS A 92 -11.10 14.50 -9.74
CA LYS A 92 -10.22 14.76 -10.90
C LYS A 92 -8.75 14.52 -10.57
N ASN A 93 -8.33 14.81 -9.36
CA ASN A 93 -6.98 14.54 -8.86
C ASN A 93 -6.78 13.09 -8.43
N GLY A 94 -7.82 12.24 -8.50
CA GLY A 94 -7.71 10.80 -8.30
C GLY A 94 -7.93 10.34 -6.86
N CYS A 95 -8.77 11.01 -6.05
CA CYS A 95 -9.23 10.39 -4.81
C CYS A 95 -10.15 9.20 -5.13
N ASP A 96 -10.10 8.17 -4.29
CA ASP A 96 -10.92 6.97 -4.46
C ASP A 96 -12.28 7.13 -3.78
N GLU A 97 -12.33 7.91 -2.70
CA GLU A 97 -13.56 8.16 -1.97
C GLU A 97 -13.51 9.54 -1.28
N TYR A 98 -14.70 10.07 -1.03
CA TYR A 98 -14.91 11.37 -0.39
C TYR A 98 -15.92 11.24 0.74
N ILE A 99 -15.61 11.81 1.91
CA ILE A 99 -16.48 11.81 3.09
C ILE A 99 -16.67 13.24 3.57
N LYS A 100 -17.93 13.62 3.73
CA LYS A 100 -18.29 14.95 4.24
C LYS A 100 -18.34 14.93 5.75
N LYS A 101 -17.73 15.91 6.40
CA LYS A 101 -17.91 16.19 7.83
C LYS A 101 -19.24 16.92 8.09
N PRO A 102 -19.97 16.58 9.17
CA PRO A 102 -19.71 15.49 10.13
C PRO A 102 -20.11 14.12 9.55
N PHE A 103 -19.42 13.05 9.96
CA PHE A 103 -19.66 11.67 9.55
C PHE A 103 -19.59 10.72 10.75
N TYR A 104 -20.15 9.54 10.60
CA TYR A 104 -20.00 8.45 11.55
C TYR A 104 -18.75 7.62 11.24
N LEU A 105 -18.05 7.13 12.28
CA LEU A 105 -16.85 6.30 12.09
C LEU A 105 -17.15 5.01 11.34
N GLU A 106 -18.36 4.48 11.46
CA GLU A 106 -18.87 3.33 10.71
C GLU A 106 -18.98 3.64 9.21
N GLU A 107 -19.32 4.89 8.83
CA GLU A 107 -19.33 5.32 7.43
C GLU A 107 -17.92 5.28 6.85
N LEU A 108 -16.94 5.79 7.60
CA LEU A 108 -15.53 5.73 7.21
C LEU A 108 -15.07 4.28 7.03
N GLU A 109 -15.43 3.38 7.96
CA GLU A 109 -15.11 1.96 7.88
C GLU A 109 -15.70 1.31 6.61
N ILE A 110 -17.00 1.53 6.36
CA ILE A 110 -17.69 0.98 5.17
C ILE A 110 -16.99 1.43 3.89
N LYS A 111 -16.60 2.70 3.81
CA LYS A 111 -15.91 3.24 2.63
C LYS A 111 -14.49 2.67 2.48
N ILE A 112 -13.75 2.54 3.56
CA ILE A 112 -12.44 1.87 3.57
C ILE A 112 -12.59 0.43 3.09
N ASP A 113 -13.52 -0.31 3.65
CA ASP A 113 -13.80 -1.70 3.28
C ASP A 113 -14.17 -1.83 1.81
N LYS A 114 -15.03 -0.93 1.30
CA LYS A 114 -15.42 -0.92 -0.11
C LYS A 114 -14.21 -0.71 -1.03
N ILE A 115 -13.38 0.29 -0.74
CA ILE A 115 -12.18 0.58 -1.52
C ILE A 115 -11.19 -0.58 -1.46
N CYS A 116 -10.99 -1.13 -0.26
CA CYS A 116 -10.10 -2.27 -0.07
C CYS A 116 -10.65 -3.55 -0.71
N LYS A 117 -11.98 -3.76 -0.73
CA LYS A 117 -12.62 -4.91 -1.39
C LYS A 117 -12.67 -4.76 -2.92
N VAL A 118 -12.94 -3.59 -3.45
CA VAL A 118 -12.82 -3.33 -4.91
C VAL A 118 -11.37 -3.54 -5.37
N ASN A 119 -10.41 -3.20 -4.52
CA ASN A 119 -9.01 -3.56 -4.73
C ASN A 119 -8.73 -5.04 -4.42
N SER A 120 -9.59 -5.79 -3.70
CA SER A 120 -9.38 -7.22 -3.42
C SER A 120 -9.62 -8.12 -4.63
N ASP A 121 -10.55 -7.80 -5.49
CA ASP A 121 -10.68 -8.49 -6.80
C ASP A 121 -9.53 -8.14 -7.75
N GLN A 122 -8.85 -6.97 -7.53
CA GLN A 122 -7.60 -6.59 -8.19
C GLN A 122 -6.34 -6.94 -7.36
N ASN A 123 -6.50 -7.35 -6.10
CA ASN A 123 -5.40 -7.67 -5.20
C ASN A 123 -4.86 -9.08 -5.37
N VAL A 124 -5.58 -9.96 -6.04
CA VAL A 124 -5.07 -11.28 -6.37
C VAL A 124 -4.20 -11.19 -7.62
N ILE A 125 -2.91 -11.27 -7.42
CA ILE A 125 -1.94 -11.27 -8.53
C ILE A 125 -1.71 -12.72 -8.96
N LYS A 126 -2.12 -13.04 -10.18
CA LYS A 126 -1.80 -14.31 -10.81
C LYS A 126 -0.33 -14.29 -11.26
N ILE A 127 0.50 -15.10 -10.60
CA ILE A 127 1.94 -15.21 -10.91
C ILE A 127 2.16 -16.27 -11.99
N SER A 128 1.45 -17.41 -11.92
CA SER A 128 1.38 -18.43 -12.95
C SER A 128 -0.01 -19.09 -12.95
N GLU A 129 -0.19 -20.18 -13.71
CA GLU A 129 -1.50 -20.85 -13.77
C GLU A 129 -1.98 -21.37 -12.42
N ASN A 130 -1.07 -21.79 -11.57
CA ASN A 130 -1.34 -22.39 -10.27
C ASN A 130 -0.80 -21.59 -9.08
N ILE A 131 -0.21 -20.40 -9.31
CA ILE A 131 0.38 -19.56 -8.27
C ILE A 131 -0.31 -18.20 -8.25
N PHE A 132 -0.91 -17.87 -7.11
CA PHE A 132 -1.59 -16.60 -6.86
C PHE A 132 -1.10 -15.98 -5.56
N TYR A 133 -1.04 -14.67 -5.50
CA TYR A 133 -0.75 -13.95 -4.27
C TYR A 133 -1.85 -12.93 -4.00
N ASP A 134 -2.49 -13.06 -2.84
CA ASP A 134 -3.44 -12.08 -2.34
C ASP A 134 -2.70 -10.98 -1.58
N MET A 135 -2.66 -9.78 -2.15
CA MET A 135 -1.98 -8.62 -1.57
C MET A 135 -2.69 -8.09 -0.31
N GLY A 136 -4.00 -8.31 -0.19
CA GLY A 136 -4.81 -7.88 0.96
C GLY A 136 -4.63 -8.80 2.16
N LEU A 137 -4.66 -10.12 1.93
CA LEU A 137 -4.43 -11.13 2.95
C LEU A 137 -2.94 -11.40 3.20
N GLU A 138 -2.07 -10.92 2.31
CA GLU A 138 -0.63 -11.27 2.29
C GLU A 138 -0.40 -12.79 2.29
N GLU A 139 -1.19 -13.52 1.49
CA GLU A 139 -1.13 -14.97 1.40
C GLU A 139 -0.75 -15.46 0.01
N LEU A 140 0.13 -16.46 -0.03
CA LEU A 140 0.55 -17.13 -1.26
C LEU A 140 -0.24 -18.42 -1.42
N PHE A 141 -0.88 -18.60 -2.57
CA PHE A 141 -1.59 -19.81 -2.96
C PHE A 141 -0.80 -20.54 -4.05
N ILE A 142 -0.60 -21.82 -3.87
CA ILE A 142 0.02 -22.72 -4.86
C ILE A 142 -0.85 -23.98 -4.92
N ASP A 143 -1.34 -24.32 -6.12
CA ASP A 143 -2.27 -25.43 -6.33
C ASP A 143 -3.47 -25.35 -5.38
N ASP A 144 -4.09 -24.16 -5.29
CA ASP A 144 -5.25 -23.82 -4.41
C ASP A 144 -5.00 -24.04 -2.91
N LYS A 145 -3.73 -24.20 -2.49
CA LYS A 145 -3.35 -24.39 -1.09
C LYS A 145 -2.54 -23.20 -0.59
N ILE A 146 -2.90 -22.70 0.59
CA ILE A 146 -2.16 -21.64 1.25
C ILE A 146 -0.77 -22.13 1.62
N LYS A 147 0.26 -21.38 1.18
CA LYS A 147 1.66 -21.55 1.58
C LYS A 147 2.03 -20.47 2.58
N ARG A 148 2.28 -20.87 3.82
CA ARG A 148 2.67 -19.96 4.89
C ARG A 148 4.07 -19.40 4.63
N LEU A 149 4.11 -18.12 4.30
CA LEU A 149 5.35 -17.34 4.23
C LEU A 149 5.72 -16.80 5.61
N ARG A 150 7.02 -16.68 5.90
CA ARG A 150 7.52 -15.96 7.07
C ARG A 150 7.32 -14.44 6.87
N LYS A 151 7.28 -13.67 7.96
CA LYS A 151 7.04 -12.21 7.93
C LYS A 151 7.94 -11.48 6.91
N LYS A 152 9.24 -11.75 6.90
CA LYS A 152 10.20 -11.11 5.97
C LYS A 152 10.04 -11.60 4.52
N GLU A 153 9.65 -12.86 4.32
CA GLU A 153 9.33 -13.41 2.98
C GLU A 153 8.06 -12.74 2.41
N LYS A 154 7.02 -12.56 3.22
CA LYS A 154 5.80 -11.81 2.85
C LYS A 154 6.15 -10.40 2.40
N ARG A 155 6.91 -9.67 3.22
CA ARG A 155 7.32 -8.29 2.92
C ARG A 155 8.12 -8.20 1.62
N LEU A 156 9.08 -9.11 1.42
CA LEU A 156 9.87 -9.15 0.19
C LEU A 156 8.99 -9.43 -1.05
N LEU A 157 8.09 -10.40 -0.94
CA LEU A 157 7.19 -10.72 -2.05
C LEU A 157 6.25 -9.55 -2.35
N THR A 158 5.68 -8.93 -1.32
CA THR A 158 4.79 -7.77 -1.45
C THR A 158 5.46 -6.60 -2.17
N ILE A 159 6.68 -6.21 -1.77
CA ILE A 159 7.37 -5.08 -2.43
C ILE A 159 7.76 -5.40 -3.87
N LEU A 160 8.16 -6.63 -4.17
CA LEU A 160 8.45 -7.05 -5.53
C LEU A 160 7.20 -7.05 -6.42
N LEU A 161 6.05 -7.49 -5.89
CA LEU A 161 4.77 -7.47 -6.62
C LEU A 161 4.23 -6.05 -6.81
N LYS A 162 4.41 -5.15 -5.82
CA LYS A 162 4.09 -3.71 -5.97
C LYS A 162 4.91 -3.05 -7.09
N ASN A 163 6.10 -3.57 -7.37
CA ASN A 163 7.01 -3.09 -8.42
C ASN A 163 7.16 -4.12 -9.57
N LEU A 164 6.07 -4.75 -9.95
CA LEU A 164 6.07 -5.80 -10.95
C LEU A 164 6.77 -5.37 -12.25
N ASN A 165 7.63 -6.25 -12.77
CA ASN A 165 8.45 -6.03 -13.97
C ASN A 165 9.46 -4.88 -13.89
N LYS A 166 9.67 -4.30 -12.69
CA LYS A 166 10.68 -3.27 -12.44
C LYS A 166 11.72 -3.78 -11.46
N THR A 167 12.98 -3.41 -11.67
CA THR A 167 14.04 -3.73 -10.72
C THR A 167 13.95 -2.83 -9.51
N VAL A 168 13.90 -3.44 -8.34
CA VAL A 168 13.91 -2.75 -7.06
C VAL A 168 15.33 -2.80 -6.50
N PRO A 169 15.96 -1.64 -6.19
CA PRO A 169 17.31 -1.60 -5.64
C PRO A 169 17.43 -2.41 -4.35
N THR A 170 18.59 -3.03 -4.15
CA THR A 170 18.88 -3.85 -2.95
C THR A 170 18.62 -3.08 -1.66
N GLN A 171 19.07 -1.81 -1.57
CA GLN A 171 18.88 -0.98 -0.39
C GLN A 171 17.39 -0.75 -0.10
N THR A 172 16.59 -0.43 -1.11
CA THR A 172 15.14 -0.24 -0.97
C THR A 172 14.44 -1.51 -0.48
N LEU A 173 14.86 -2.68 -0.99
CA LEU A 173 14.33 -3.96 -0.52
C LEU A 173 14.70 -4.22 0.93
N GLU A 174 15.94 -3.97 1.31
CA GLU A 174 16.42 -4.13 2.67
C GLU A 174 15.67 -3.20 3.63
N ASP A 175 15.55 -1.93 3.31
CA ASP A 175 14.85 -0.95 4.15
C ASP A 175 13.37 -1.32 4.35
N TYR A 176 12.71 -1.81 3.30
CA TYR A 176 11.32 -2.25 3.39
C TYR A 176 11.15 -3.55 4.18
N VAL A 177 12.02 -4.54 3.96
CA VAL A 177 11.91 -5.87 4.55
C VAL A 177 12.24 -5.85 6.04
N TRP A 178 13.29 -5.11 6.44
CA TRP A 178 13.73 -5.06 7.85
C TRP A 178 13.10 -3.92 8.63
N GLU A 179 12.67 -2.83 7.98
CA GLU A 179 12.04 -1.65 8.62
C GLU A 179 12.89 -1.16 9.83
N ASN A 180 12.47 -1.46 11.06
CA ASN A 180 13.17 -1.10 12.28
C ASN A 180 13.85 -2.30 12.97
N ASP A 181 13.85 -3.47 12.34
CA ASP A 181 14.54 -4.64 12.90
C ASP A 181 16.06 -4.42 12.78
N ILE A 182 16.79 -4.64 13.87
CA ILE A 182 18.25 -4.73 13.85
C ILE A 182 18.59 -5.79 12.79
N LYS A 183 19.49 -5.46 11.86
CA LYS A 183 19.99 -6.39 10.84
C LYS A 183 20.67 -7.58 11.54
N GLU A 184 19.89 -8.56 11.94
CA GLU A 184 20.42 -9.88 12.22
C GLU A 184 20.91 -10.49 10.91
N SER A 185 21.92 -11.31 10.96
CA SER A 185 22.74 -11.92 9.92
C SER A 185 22.01 -12.57 8.70
N TYR A 186 20.74 -12.27 8.47
CA TYR A 186 19.93 -12.81 7.38
C TYR A 186 20.06 -11.92 6.14
N HIS A 187 20.84 -12.35 5.16
CA HIS A 187 21.03 -11.60 3.93
C HIS A 187 19.80 -11.67 3.01
N LEU A 188 19.46 -10.54 2.37
CA LEU A 188 18.39 -10.44 1.38
C LEU A 188 18.42 -11.60 0.36
N ARG A 189 19.63 -12.00 -0.09
CA ARG A 189 19.83 -13.14 -0.98
C ARG A 189 19.24 -14.45 -0.47
N GLN A 190 19.26 -14.69 0.84
CA GLN A 190 18.69 -15.91 1.44
C GLN A 190 17.15 -15.87 1.38
N LEU A 191 16.52 -14.70 1.60
CA LEU A 191 15.09 -14.53 1.47
C LEU A 191 14.63 -14.69 0.01
N VAL A 192 15.38 -14.12 -0.94
CA VAL A 192 15.13 -14.31 -2.37
C VAL A 192 15.19 -15.80 -2.74
N ASN A 193 16.21 -16.52 -2.25
CA ASN A 193 16.33 -17.94 -2.52
C ASN A 193 15.21 -18.76 -1.85
N ALA A 194 14.74 -18.36 -0.67
CA ALA A 194 13.60 -18.97 -0.02
C ALA A 194 12.32 -18.79 -0.85
N LEU A 195 12.05 -17.59 -1.34
CA LEU A 195 10.91 -17.33 -2.23
C LEU A 195 10.99 -18.13 -3.54
N ARG A 196 12.17 -18.19 -4.16
CA ARG A 196 12.38 -19.00 -5.39
C ARG A 196 12.03 -20.46 -5.19
N LYS A 197 12.24 -21.03 -3.99
CA LYS A 197 11.88 -22.43 -3.71
C LYS A 197 10.36 -22.66 -3.72
N TYR A 198 9.56 -21.66 -3.31
CA TYR A 198 8.10 -21.78 -3.38
C TYR A 198 7.58 -21.80 -4.82
N PHE A 199 8.25 -21.09 -5.73
CA PHE A 199 7.82 -20.98 -7.13
C PHE A 199 8.25 -22.18 -8.00
N GLY A 200 9.03 -23.12 -7.43
CA GLY A 200 9.52 -24.29 -8.19
C GLY A 200 10.80 -23.99 -8.98
N LYS A 201 11.31 -25.05 -9.64
CA LYS A 201 12.58 -24.98 -10.38
C LYS A 201 12.39 -24.63 -11.87
N GLU A 202 11.22 -24.88 -12.40
CA GLU A 202 10.96 -24.80 -13.84
C GLU A 202 10.68 -23.39 -14.33
N GLU A 203 10.11 -22.52 -13.49
CA GLU A 203 9.84 -21.14 -13.85
C GLU A 203 10.58 -20.16 -12.92
N ARG A 204 11.37 -19.28 -13.53
CA ARG A 204 12.02 -18.20 -12.80
C ARG A 204 11.14 -16.96 -12.83
N PHE A 205 10.61 -16.57 -11.68
CA PHE A 205 9.86 -15.31 -11.52
C PHE A 205 10.71 -14.20 -10.92
N ILE A 206 11.70 -14.52 -10.07
CA ILE A 206 12.55 -13.52 -9.43
C ILE A 206 13.93 -13.55 -10.07
N PHE A 207 14.28 -12.45 -10.73
CA PHE A 207 15.56 -12.22 -11.42
C PHE A 207 16.46 -11.34 -10.55
N SER A 208 17.77 -11.58 -10.64
CA SER A 208 18.80 -10.76 -10.01
C SER A 208 19.44 -9.88 -11.07
N GLU A 209 19.54 -8.58 -10.86
CA GLU A 209 20.35 -7.67 -11.64
C GLU A 209 21.61 -7.32 -10.85
N ALA A 210 22.76 -7.76 -11.37
CA ALA A 210 24.03 -7.65 -10.67
C ALA A 210 24.35 -6.18 -10.33
N GLY A 211 24.68 -5.90 -9.07
CA GLY A 211 25.00 -4.57 -8.59
C GLY A 211 23.80 -3.63 -8.41
N VAL A 212 22.58 -4.01 -8.84
CA VAL A 212 21.38 -3.17 -8.77
C VAL A 212 20.38 -3.71 -7.75
N GLY A 213 19.80 -4.89 -8.00
CA GLY A 213 18.74 -5.40 -7.13
C GLY A 213 18.03 -6.64 -7.68
N TYR A 214 16.74 -6.69 -7.40
CA TYR A 214 15.89 -7.82 -7.82
C TYR A 214 14.61 -7.34 -8.49
N ARG A 215 14.13 -8.14 -9.45
CA ARG A 215 12.90 -7.90 -10.20
C ARG A 215 12.04 -9.17 -10.19
N LEU A 216 10.74 -9.00 -9.96
CA LEU A 216 9.76 -10.05 -10.18
C LEU A 216 9.09 -9.84 -11.53
N GLU A 217 9.14 -10.83 -12.38
CA GLU A 217 8.50 -10.82 -13.70
C GLU A 217 7.39 -11.86 -13.79
N ILE A 218 6.26 -11.43 -14.34
CA ILE A 218 5.17 -12.32 -14.75
C ILE A 218 5.11 -12.26 -16.27
N LYS A 219 5.25 -13.39 -16.94
CA LYS A 219 5.01 -13.48 -18.39
C LYS A 219 3.54 -13.16 -18.63
N LYS A 220 3.24 -12.19 -19.48
CA LYS A 220 1.86 -11.96 -19.94
C LYS A 220 1.38 -13.28 -20.57
N VAL A 221 0.42 -13.93 -19.94
CA VAL A 221 -0.34 -14.99 -20.59
C VAL A 221 -1.00 -14.33 -21.79
N ALA A 222 -0.68 -14.83 -22.99
CA ALA A 222 -1.29 -14.33 -24.22
C ALA A 222 -2.82 -14.37 -24.02
N LYS A 223 -3.49 -13.24 -24.25
CA LYS A 223 -4.95 -13.22 -24.31
C LYS A 223 -5.32 -14.12 -25.49
N TRP A 224 -5.95 -15.24 -25.20
CA TRP A 224 -6.67 -15.97 -26.21
C TRP A 224 -7.84 -15.08 -26.68
N ASN A 225 -7.84 -14.76 -27.96
CA ASN A 225 -8.94 -14.10 -28.65
C ASN A 225 -10.20 -14.99 -28.63
#